data_3b8bd447d602d233c5ec3e0dc95d51a6
#
_entry.id   3b8bd447d602d233c5ec3e0dc95d51a6
#
_cell.length_a   1.000
_cell.length_b   1.000
_cell.length_c   1.000
_cell.angle_alpha   90.00
_cell.angle_beta   90.00
_cell.angle_gamma   90.00
#
_symmetry.space_group_name_H-M   'P 1'
#
loop_
_entity.id
_entity.type
_entity.pdbx_description
1 polymer ?
#
loop_
_entity_poly.entity_id
_entity_poly.type
_entity_poly.pdbx_seq_one_letter_code
_entity_poly.pdbx_strand_id
1 'polypeptide(L)' 'MALCNEIKKLMIDCDVTLTQLAFEISKAKNKHYTVQNLSQKLKNNTLNASEIDIILRVLNYQMLFYPKNK' A
#
# COMPACT_ATOMS: atom_id res chain seq x y z
N MET A 1 2.49 -12.02 13.74
CA MET A 1 1.80 -10.90 13.35
C MET A 1 2.15 -10.48 11.96
N ALA A 2 1.22 -10.25 11.20
CA ALA A 2 1.50 -10.05 9.83
C ALA A 2 1.16 -8.61 9.46
N LEU A 3 2.18 -7.80 9.35
CA LEU A 3 2.04 -6.43 8.93
C LEU A 3 1.36 -6.35 7.58
N CYS A 4 1.66 -7.30 6.70
CA CYS A 4 1.04 -7.31 5.38
C CYS A 4 -0.46 -7.56 5.45
N ASN A 5 -0.91 -8.33 6.43
CA ASN A 5 -2.34 -8.51 6.64
C ASN A 5 -3.00 -7.21 7.09
N GLU A 6 -2.31 -6.46 7.94
CA GLU A 6 -2.80 -5.16 8.37
C GLU A 6 -2.92 -4.22 7.18
N ILE A 7 -1.93 -4.22 6.32
CA ILE A 7 -1.95 -3.39 5.13
C ILE A 7 -3.11 -3.76 4.23
N LYS A 8 -3.35 -5.06 4.05
CA LYS A 8 -4.46 -5.53 3.22
C LYS A 8 -5.80 -5.06 3.78
N LYS A 9 -5.96 -5.12 5.09
CA LYS A 9 -7.17 -4.65 5.74
C LYS A 9 -7.35 -3.15 5.52
N LEU A 10 -6.29 -2.40 5.69
CA LEU A 10 -6.35 -0.96 5.48
C LEU A 10 -6.70 -0.62 4.03
N MET A 11 -6.17 -1.39 3.10
CA MET A 11 -6.49 -1.19 1.69
C MET A 11 -7.99 -1.35 1.45
N ILE A 12 -8.58 -2.36 2.04
CA ILE A 12 -10.01 -2.59 1.89
C ILE A 12 -10.79 -1.44 2.52
N ASP A 13 -10.39 -1.04 3.72
CA ASP A 13 -11.06 0.03 4.44
C ASP A 13 -10.98 1.36 3.71
N CYS A 14 -9.86 1.61 3.05
CA CYS A 14 -9.64 2.86 2.32
C CYS A 14 -10.05 2.77 0.86
N ASP A 15 -10.47 1.59 0.43
CA ASP A 15 -10.87 1.37 -0.95
C ASP A 15 -9.72 1.63 -1.93
N VAL A 16 -8.53 1.19 -1.55
CA VAL A 16 -7.32 1.36 -2.34
C VAL A 16 -6.91 0.04 -2.94
N THR A 17 -6.56 0.04 -4.21
CA THR A 17 -6.18 -1.19 -4.90
C THR A 17 -4.67 -1.34 -4.96
N LEU A 18 -4.24 -2.56 -5.28
CA LEU A 18 -2.81 -2.83 -5.48
C LEU A 18 -2.24 -1.98 -6.61
N THR A 19 -3.01 -1.79 -7.66
CA THR A 19 -2.58 -0.96 -8.78
C THR A 19 -2.28 0.45 -8.31
N GLN A 20 -3.15 0.99 -7.50
CA GLN A 20 -3.00 2.33 -6.96
C GLN A 20 -1.75 2.44 -6.09
N LEU A 21 -1.55 1.46 -5.22
CA LEU A 21 -0.38 1.46 -4.36
C LEU A 21 0.92 1.32 -5.14
N ALA A 22 0.93 0.44 -6.14
CA ALA A 22 2.12 0.27 -6.97
C ALA A 22 2.46 1.57 -7.70
N PHE A 23 1.45 2.25 -8.18
CA PHE A 23 1.63 3.53 -8.85
C PHE A 23 2.25 4.56 -7.90
N GLU A 24 1.73 4.64 -6.68
CA GLU A 24 2.23 5.60 -5.70
C GLU A 24 3.66 5.28 -5.29
N ILE A 25 3.98 4.01 -5.13
CA ILE A 25 5.35 3.61 -4.80
C ILE A 25 6.29 3.98 -5.95
N SER A 26 5.84 3.73 -7.17
CA SER A 26 6.62 4.06 -8.35
C SER A 26 6.93 5.55 -8.41
N LYS A 27 5.93 6.37 -8.13
CA LYS A 27 6.11 7.81 -8.09
C LYS A 27 7.08 8.23 -7.00
N ALA A 28 6.88 7.70 -5.82
CA ALA A 28 7.68 8.10 -4.66
C ALA A 28 9.14 7.72 -4.82
N LYS A 29 9.40 6.57 -5.42
CA LYS A 29 10.77 6.11 -5.60
C LYS A 29 11.36 6.53 -6.93
N ASN A 30 10.56 7.11 -7.79
CA ASN A 30 10.98 7.54 -9.10
C ASN A 30 11.61 6.40 -9.89
N LYS A 31 10.98 5.23 -9.86
CA LYS A 31 11.43 4.10 -10.64
C LYS A 31 10.27 3.15 -10.89
N HIS A 32 10.48 2.27 -11.84
CA HIS A 32 9.45 1.34 -12.27
C HIS A 32 9.11 0.36 -11.14
N TYR A 33 7.84 0.25 -10.85
CA TYR A 33 7.38 -0.64 -9.79
C TYR A 33 6.03 -1.20 -10.23
N THR A 34 5.95 -2.51 -10.37
CA THR A 34 4.76 -3.13 -10.93
C THR A 34 3.83 -3.66 -9.85
N VAL A 35 2.59 -3.86 -10.24
CA VAL A 35 1.60 -4.49 -9.36
C VAL A 35 2.06 -5.88 -8.96
N GLN A 36 2.68 -6.60 -9.88
CA GLN A 36 3.18 -7.92 -9.59
C GLN A 36 4.26 -7.91 -8.52
N ASN A 37 5.17 -6.95 -8.59
CA ASN A 37 6.20 -6.81 -7.57
C ASN A 37 5.58 -6.57 -6.20
N LEU A 38 4.62 -5.68 -6.13
CA LEU A 38 3.96 -5.38 -4.87
C LEU A 38 3.22 -6.60 -4.35
N SER A 39 2.48 -7.26 -5.23
CA SER A 39 1.70 -8.43 -4.86
C SER A 39 2.60 -9.53 -4.30
N GLN A 40 3.72 -9.77 -4.95
CA GLN A 40 4.68 -10.78 -4.49
C GLN A 40 5.28 -10.44 -3.15
N LYS A 41 5.63 -9.17 -2.97
CA LYS A 41 6.23 -8.75 -1.71
C LYS A 41 5.23 -8.84 -0.55
N LEU A 42 3.99 -8.54 -0.82
CA LEU A 42 2.95 -8.71 0.19
C LEU A 42 2.76 -10.17 0.55
N LYS A 43 2.72 -11.01 -0.47
CA LYS A 43 2.53 -12.44 -0.27
C LYS A 43 3.68 -13.06 0.51
N ASN A 44 4.92 -12.64 0.20
CA ASN A 44 6.11 -13.19 0.82
C ASN A 44 6.55 -12.44 2.07
N ASN A 45 5.83 -11.36 2.39
CA ASN A 45 6.14 -10.58 3.58
C ASN A 45 7.56 -9.99 3.51
N THR A 46 7.93 -9.50 2.32
CA THR A 46 9.28 -9.01 2.07
C THR A 46 9.35 -7.52 1.76
N LEU A 47 8.31 -6.78 2.12
CA LEU A 47 8.35 -5.33 1.96
C LEU A 47 9.41 -4.74 2.86
N ASN A 48 10.18 -3.78 2.33
CA ASN A 48 11.15 -3.11 3.18
C ASN A 48 10.52 -1.89 3.85
N ALA A 49 11.26 -1.28 4.76
CA ALA A 49 10.73 -0.19 5.58
C ALA A 49 10.28 1.00 4.73
N SER A 50 11.03 1.29 3.69
CA SER A 50 10.72 2.42 2.82
C SER A 50 9.42 2.18 2.06
N GLU A 51 9.20 0.97 1.60
CA GLU A 51 7.95 0.63 0.91
C GLU A 51 6.76 0.68 1.86
N ILE A 52 6.93 0.17 3.05
CA ILE A 52 5.89 0.19 4.06
C ILE A 52 5.52 1.62 4.40
N ASP A 53 6.51 2.47 4.56
CA ASP A 53 6.29 3.88 4.87
C ASP A 53 5.45 4.56 3.79
N ILE A 54 5.78 4.33 2.54
CA ILE A 54 5.04 4.90 1.43
C ILE A 54 3.59 4.41 1.43
N ILE A 55 3.42 3.10 1.63
CA ILE A 55 2.09 2.52 1.66
C ILE A 55 1.24 3.13 2.77
N LEU A 56 1.82 3.24 3.96
CA LEU A 56 1.08 3.80 5.08
C LEU A 56 0.74 5.26 4.87
N ARG A 57 1.61 6.00 4.24
CA ARG A 57 1.31 7.39 3.91
C ARG A 57 0.14 7.51 2.96
N VAL A 58 0.14 6.68 1.93
CA VAL A 58 -0.95 6.68 0.96
C VAL A 58 -2.26 6.32 1.62
N LEU A 59 -2.25 5.31 2.47
CA LEU A 59 -3.47 4.87 3.15
C LEU A 59 -3.97 5.92 4.13
N ASN A 60 -3.06 6.56 4.85
CA ASN A 60 -3.44 7.64 5.75
C ASN A 60 -4.06 8.80 5.01
N TYR A 61 -3.48 9.15 3.88
CA TYR A 61 -3.99 10.23 3.06
C TYR A 61 -5.41 9.93 2.61
N GLN A 62 -5.66 8.70 2.16
CA GLN A 62 -6.97 8.30 1.73
C GLN A 62 -7.98 8.35 2.87
N MET A 63 -7.57 7.93 4.05
CA MET A 63 -8.43 7.97 5.21
C MET A 63 -8.83 9.38 5.59
N LEU A 64 -7.90 10.32 5.42
CA LEU A 64 -8.17 11.71 5.74
C LEU A 64 -9.16 12.34 4.77
N PHE A 65 -8.99 12.07 3.48
CA PHE A 65 -9.80 12.72 2.47
C PHE A 65 -11.04 11.94 2.11
N TYR A 66 -11.02 10.63 2.29
CA TYR A 66 -12.16 9.78 1.96
C TYR A 66 -12.44 8.83 3.11
N PRO A 67 -12.79 9.37 4.28
CA PRO A 67 -12.98 8.49 5.44
C PRO A 67 -14.16 7.57 5.18
N LYS A 68 -13.93 6.31 5.49
CA LYS A 68 -15.00 5.37 5.42
C LYS A 68 -15.84 5.55 6.63
N ASN A 69 -17.03 5.96 6.43
CA ASN A 69 -17.88 6.20 7.51
C ASN A 69 -18.66 5.01 7.84
N LYS A 70 -18.69 4.59 9.02
CA LYS A 70 -19.40 3.38 9.29
C LYS A 70 -20.66 3.59 9.97
#